data_68d63e8a17cdecacc72be3ff27f03efe
#
_entry.id   68d63e8a17cdecacc72be3ff27f03efe
#
_cell.length_a   1.000
_cell.length_b   1.000
_cell.length_c   1.000
_cell.angle_alpha   90.00
_cell.angle_beta   90.00
_cell.angle_gamma   90.00
#
_symmetry.space_group_name_H-M   'P 1'
#
loop_
_entity.id
_entity.type
_entity.pdbx_description
1 polymer ?
#
loop_
_entity_poly.entity_id
_entity_poly.type
_entity_poly.pdbx_seq_one_letter_code
_entity_poly.pdbx_strand_id
1 'polypeptide(L)'
;MNPTISPDELKKLLDSKSVTLVDVRRKADYEADPHLIPGAAWRNPEQVEAWSRELPQGSPVVLYCVKGGSVSQSITDTLNKKKVPARYVEGGLKAWKESGGPTY
;
A
#
# COMPACT_ATOMS: atom_id res chain seq x y z
N MET A 1 -18.03 -3.83 -0.18
CA MET A 1 -16.73 -3.92 0.50
C MET A 1 -16.01 -2.58 0.41
N ASN A 2 -15.49 -2.10 1.52
CA ASN A 2 -14.74 -0.84 1.53
C ASN A 2 -13.30 -1.11 1.11
N PRO A 3 -12.82 -0.52 -0.01
CA PRO A 3 -11.45 -0.77 -0.47
C PRO A 3 -10.39 0.05 0.28
N THR A 4 -10.80 0.84 1.27
CA THR A 4 -9.87 1.68 2.02
C THR A 4 -9.62 1.14 3.42
N ILE A 5 -8.50 1.55 3.99
CA ILE A 5 -8.14 1.27 5.37
C ILE A 5 -7.57 2.56 5.97
N SER A 6 -7.92 2.86 7.20
CA SER A 6 -7.40 4.04 7.87
C SER A 6 -5.96 3.80 8.37
N PRO A 7 -5.17 4.87 8.58
CA PRO A 7 -3.85 4.71 9.18
C PRO A 7 -3.87 3.99 10.52
N ASP A 8 -4.88 4.22 11.35
CA ASP A 8 -5.00 3.55 12.66
C ASP A 8 -5.22 2.05 12.50
N GLU A 9 -6.07 1.65 11.56
CA GLU A 9 -6.30 0.24 11.27
C GLU A 9 -5.02 -0.41 10.74
N LEU A 10 -4.27 0.31 9.91
CA LEU A 10 -3.01 -0.19 9.39
C LEU A 10 -2.00 -0.43 10.51
N LYS A 11 -1.92 0.48 11.48
CA LYS A 11 -1.05 0.29 12.64
C LYS A 11 -1.33 -1.01 13.36
N LYS A 12 -2.61 -1.34 13.55
CA LYS A 12 -3.02 -2.58 14.21
C LYS A 12 -2.59 -3.81 13.41
N LEU A 13 -2.75 -3.75 12.08
CA LEU A 13 -2.35 -4.86 11.22
C LEU A 13 -0.83 -5.06 11.20
N LEU A 14 -0.08 -3.98 11.22
CA LEU A 14 1.38 -4.06 11.27
C LEU A 14 1.87 -4.67 12.58
N ASP A 15 1.22 -4.33 13.69
CA ASP A 15 1.55 -4.91 14.99
C ASP A 15 1.33 -6.42 15.01
N SER A 16 0.29 -6.89 14.35
CA SER A 16 -0.01 -8.33 14.26
C SER A 16 0.77 -9.05 13.18
N LYS A 17 1.49 -8.31 12.32
CA LYS A 17 2.27 -8.85 11.19
C LYS A 17 1.43 -9.71 10.24
N SER A 18 0.15 -9.37 10.10
CA SER A 18 -0.81 -10.16 9.32
C SER A 18 -1.10 -9.59 7.94
N VAL A 19 -0.32 -8.63 7.46
CA VAL A 19 -0.58 -7.94 6.21
C VAL A 19 0.69 -7.80 5.37
N THR A 20 0.52 -7.88 4.04
CA THR A 20 1.58 -7.53 3.10
C THR A 20 1.40 -6.05 2.73
N LEU A 21 2.38 -5.23 3.01
CA LEU A 21 2.31 -3.78 2.78
C LEU A 21 3.18 -3.39 1.59
N VAL A 22 2.57 -2.71 0.61
CA VAL A 22 3.25 -2.34 -0.63
C VAL A 22 3.13 -0.84 -0.87
N ASP A 23 4.27 -0.19 -1.12
CA ASP A 23 4.32 1.19 -1.54
C ASP A 23 4.20 1.21 -3.07
N VAL A 24 3.12 1.81 -3.58
CA VAL A 24 2.89 1.92 -5.02
C VAL A 24 3.01 3.35 -5.52
N ARG A 25 3.79 4.19 -4.82
CA ARG A 25 4.07 5.54 -5.32
C ARG A 25 4.75 5.47 -6.68
N ARG A 26 4.50 6.46 -7.50
CA ARG A 26 5.21 6.55 -8.77
C ARG A 26 6.70 6.70 -8.51
N LYS A 27 7.51 6.23 -9.43
CA LYS A 27 8.97 6.23 -9.24
C LYS A 27 9.51 7.59 -8.83
N ALA A 28 9.07 8.66 -9.48
CA ALA A 28 9.53 10.02 -9.16
C ALA A 28 9.17 10.43 -7.74
N ASP A 29 7.97 10.08 -7.27
CA ASP A 29 7.52 10.40 -5.92
C ASP A 29 8.30 9.60 -4.88
N TYR A 30 8.57 8.33 -5.17
CA TYR A 30 9.37 7.49 -4.29
C TYR A 30 10.80 8.01 -4.20
N GLU A 31 11.41 8.37 -5.32
CA GLU A 31 12.78 8.88 -5.33
C GLU A 31 12.92 10.23 -4.62
N ALA A 32 11.86 11.04 -4.65
CA ALA A 32 11.86 12.33 -3.96
C ALA A 32 11.83 12.16 -2.44
N ASP A 33 11.25 11.06 -1.94
CA ASP A 33 11.16 10.77 -0.52
C ASP A 33 11.16 9.25 -0.32
N PRO A 34 12.33 8.61 -0.31
CA PRO A 34 12.42 7.15 -0.28
C PRO A 34 12.11 6.52 1.08
N HIS A 35 11.55 7.25 2.00
CA HIS A 35 11.15 6.71 3.30
C HIS A 35 9.91 5.84 3.14
N LEU A 36 9.92 4.69 3.82
CA LEU A 36 8.84 3.71 3.76
C LEU A 36 8.14 3.56 5.11
N ILE A 37 6.87 3.19 5.07
CA ILE A 37 6.18 2.72 6.27
C ILE A 37 6.86 1.40 6.69
N PRO A 38 7.07 1.16 8.01
CA PRO A 38 7.75 -0.06 8.44
C PRO A 38 7.11 -1.32 7.84
N GLY A 39 7.93 -2.18 7.28
CA GLY A 39 7.47 -3.42 6.66
C GLY A 39 7.05 -3.28 5.21
N ALA A 40 7.02 -2.07 4.66
CA ALA A 40 6.64 -1.87 3.27
C ALA A 40 7.80 -2.15 2.32
N ALA A 41 7.45 -2.58 1.09
CA ALA A 41 8.39 -2.66 -0.01
C ALA A 41 7.85 -1.81 -1.14
N TRP A 42 8.71 -1.00 -1.76
CA TRP A 42 8.28 -0.23 -2.93
C TRP A 42 8.22 -1.13 -4.15
N ARG A 43 7.10 -1.03 -4.89
CA ARG A 43 6.92 -1.73 -6.16
C ARG A 43 6.43 -0.70 -7.18
N ASN A 44 7.03 -0.73 -8.36
CA ASN A 44 6.65 0.20 -9.42
C ASN A 44 5.22 -0.09 -9.88
N PRO A 45 4.29 0.89 -9.76
CA PRO A 45 2.90 0.64 -10.17
C PRO A 45 2.75 0.32 -11.66
N GLU A 46 3.69 0.75 -12.48
CA GLU A 46 3.65 0.44 -13.92
C GLU A 46 3.97 -1.03 -14.21
N GLN A 47 4.51 -1.75 -13.22
CA GLN A 47 4.90 -3.15 -13.36
C GLN A 47 4.04 -4.08 -12.53
N VAL A 48 2.82 -3.66 -12.20
CA VAL A 48 1.93 -4.43 -11.33
C VAL A 48 1.67 -5.84 -11.86
N GLU A 49 1.60 -6.02 -13.17
CA GLU A 49 1.38 -7.35 -13.74
C GLU A 49 2.50 -8.32 -13.41
N ALA A 50 3.71 -7.82 -13.31
CA ALA A 50 4.86 -8.66 -12.97
C ALA A 50 4.92 -8.97 -11.48
N TRP A 51 4.87 -7.95 -10.62
CA TRP A 51 5.08 -8.19 -9.19
C TRP A 51 3.83 -8.72 -8.47
N SER A 52 2.64 -8.56 -9.06
CA SER A 52 1.43 -9.12 -8.46
C SER A 52 1.51 -10.64 -8.31
N ARG A 53 2.25 -11.29 -9.20
CA ARG A 53 2.44 -12.75 -9.16
C ARG A 53 3.34 -13.19 -8.02
N GLU A 54 4.13 -12.28 -7.47
CA GLU A 54 5.07 -12.56 -6.39
C GLU A 54 4.44 -12.38 -5.01
N LEU A 55 3.23 -11.85 -4.95
CA LEU A 55 2.56 -11.59 -3.67
C LEU A 55 2.15 -12.90 -3.00
N PRO A 56 2.27 -12.99 -1.66
CA PRO A 56 1.84 -14.18 -0.93
C PRO A 56 0.35 -14.44 -1.13
N GLN A 57 0.00 -15.67 -1.41
CA GLN A 57 -1.40 -16.06 -1.54
C GLN A 57 -2.03 -16.22 -0.17
N GLY A 58 -3.29 -15.81 -0.05
CA GLY A 58 -4.03 -15.94 1.18
C GLY A 58 -3.79 -14.87 2.22
N SER A 59 -2.85 -13.95 1.95
CA SER A 59 -2.59 -12.82 2.85
C SER A 59 -3.20 -11.55 2.27
N PRO A 60 -3.88 -10.73 3.09
CA PRO A 60 -4.38 -9.46 2.59
C PRO A 60 -3.23 -8.52 2.24
N VAL A 61 -3.45 -7.71 1.21
CA VAL A 61 -2.47 -6.73 0.74
C VAL A 61 -3.00 -5.34 1.03
N VAL A 62 -2.15 -4.50 1.62
CA VAL A 62 -2.46 -3.08 1.80
C VAL A 62 -1.46 -2.27 0.99
N LEU A 63 -1.99 -1.32 0.23
CA LEU A 63 -1.20 -0.48 -0.66
C LEU A 63 -1.25 0.96 -0.17
N TYR A 64 -0.24 1.74 -0.50
CA TYR A 64 -0.33 3.18 -0.31
C TYR A 64 0.44 3.92 -1.40
N CYS A 65 -0.03 5.12 -1.70
CA CYS A 65 0.71 6.08 -2.52
C CYS A 65 0.85 7.38 -1.72
N VAL A 66 1.12 8.49 -2.38
CA VAL A 66 1.35 9.76 -1.66
C VAL A 66 0.12 10.21 -0.88
N LYS A 67 -1.05 10.25 -1.55
CA LYS A 67 -2.29 10.81 -0.97
C LYS A 67 -3.50 9.89 -1.08
N GLY A 68 -3.31 8.62 -1.42
CA GLY A 68 -4.43 7.71 -1.61
C GLY A 68 -5.27 8.02 -2.85
N GLY A 69 -4.65 8.58 -3.87
CA GLY A 69 -5.33 8.99 -5.09
C GLY A 69 -5.44 7.89 -6.13
N SER A 70 -5.47 8.29 -7.41
CA SER A 70 -5.75 7.40 -8.53
C SER A 70 -4.79 6.20 -8.64
N VAL A 71 -3.53 6.37 -8.27
CA VAL A 71 -2.56 5.27 -8.36
C VAL A 71 -2.94 4.12 -7.43
N SER A 72 -3.18 4.42 -6.14
CA SER A 72 -3.60 3.40 -5.17
C SER A 72 -4.90 2.74 -5.57
N GLN A 73 -5.87 3.55 -6.01
CA GLN A 73 -7.19 3.02 -6.41
C GLN A 73 -7.07 2.09 -7.61
N SER A 74 -6.29 2.49 -8.62
CA SER A 74 -6.10 1.69 -9.82
C SER A 74 -5.42 0.35 -9.53
N ILE A 75 -4.37 0.38 -8.71
CA ILE A 75 -3.65 -0.85 -8.36
C ILE A 75 -4.52 -1.76 -7.50
N THR A 76 -5.27 -1.20 -6.56
CA THR A 76 -6.21 -1.96 -5.74
C THR A 76 -7.24 -2.68 -6.60
N ASP A 77 -7.83 -1.96 -7.58
CA ASP A 77 -8.78 -2.56 -8.52
C ASP A 77 -8.15 -3.69 -9.31
N THR A 78 -6.94 -3.46 -9.83
CA THR A 78 -6.22 -4.47 -10.61
C THR A 78 -6.01 -5.74 -9.79
N LEU A 79 -5.55 -5.61 -8.55
CA LEU A 79 -5.31 -6.77 -7.69
C LEU A 79 -6.61 -7.49 -7.34
N ASN A 80 -7.67 -6.75 -7.03
CA ASN A 80 -8.97 -7.37 -6.73
C ASN A 80 -9.52 -8.13 -7.92
N LYS A 81 -9.32 -7.64 -9.14
CA LYS A 81 -9.71 -8.37 -10.35
C LYS A 81 -8.93 -9.67 -10.53
N LYS A 82 -7.73 -9.72 -9.99
CA LYS A 82 -6.89 -10.93 -10.01
C LYS A 82 -7.17 -11.84 -8.80
N LYS A 83 -8.20 -11.52 -8.02
CA LYS A 83 -8.60 -12.27 -6.82
C LYS A 83 -7.58 -12.18 -5.69
N VAL A 84 -6.79 -11.11 -5.67
CA VAL A 84 -5.90 -10.79 -4.57
C VAL A 84 -6.63 -9.78 -3.68
N PRO A 85 -6.96 -10.12 -2.43
CA PRO A 85 -7.67 -9.16 -1.56
C PRO A 85 -6.76 -7.98 -1.25
N ALA A 86 -7.17 -6.79 -1.70
CA ALA A 86 -6.36 -5.59 -1.59
C ALA A 86 -7.18 -4.39 -1.13
N ARG A 87 -6.55 -3.55 -0.33
CA ARG A 87 -7.08 -2.27 0.12
C ARG A 87 -5.98 -1.23 0.01
N TYR A 88 -6.34 0.04 0.01
CA TYR A 88 -5.33 1.11 0.02
C TYR A 88 -5.53 2.03 1.22
N VAL A 89 -4.43 2.64 1.67
CA VAL A 89 -4.47 3.52 2.84
C VAL A 89 -5.18 4.82 2.48
N GLU A 90 -6.23 5.14 3.21
CA GLU A 90 -6.98 6.37 3.03
C GLU A 90 -6.06 7.56 3.34
N GLY A 91 -5.93 8.48 2.39
CA GLY A 91 -5.01 9.61 2.51
C GLY A 91 -3.54 9.27 2.28
N GLY A 92 -3.21 8.01 2.03
CA GLY A 92 -1.87 7.56 1.67
C GLY A 92 -0.79 7.83 2.71
N LEU A 93 0.43 7.93 2.24
CA LEU A 93 1.58 8.18 3.12
C LEU A 93 1.44 9.50 3.89
N LYS A 94 0.83 10.50 3.27
CA LYS A 94 0.60 11.79 3.92
C LYS A 94 -0.24 11.63 5.18
N ALA A 95 -1.36 10.91 5.08
CA ALA A 95 -2.22 10.66 6.25
C ALA A 95 -1.52 9.82 7.32
N TRP A 96 -0.72 8.84 6.89
CA TRP A 96 0.08 8.03 7.81
C TRP A 96 1.00 8.90 8.65
N LYS A 97 1.72 9.83 8.00
CA LYS A 97 2.64 10.74 8.69
C LYS A 97 1.89 11.70 9.62
N GLU A 98 0.74 12.21 9.17
CA GLU A 98 -0.08 13.12 9.98
C GLU A 98 -0.65 12.43 11.21
N SER A 99 -0.87 11.13 11.16
CA SER A 99 -1.34 10.35 12.30
C SER A 99 -0.21 9.97 13.27
N GLY A 100 1.01 10.40 13.00
CA GLY A 100 2.17 10.08 13.82
C GLY A 100 2.84 8.76 13.47
N GLY A 101 2.52 8.17 12.33
CA GLY A 101 3.12 6.91 11.90
C GLY A 101 4.60 7.07 11.56
N PRO A 102 5.45 6.13 11.99
CA PRO A 102 6.87 6.19 11.68
C PRO A 102 7.17 5.84 10.22
N THR A 103 8.31 6.33 9.71
CA THR A 103 8.85 5.96 8.41
C THR A 103 10.36 5.79 8.54
N TYR A 104 10.93 5.02 7.62
CA TYR A 104 12.37 4.79 7.57
C TYR A 104 13.00 5.39 6.33
#